data_7d99d5d3191195763104677187404e86
#
_entry.id   7d99d5d3191195763104677187404e86
#
_cell.length_a   1.000
_cell.length_b   1.000
_cell.length_c   1.000
_cell.angle_alpha   90.00
_cell.angle_beta   90.00
_cell.angle_gamma   90.00
#
_symmetry.space_group_name_H-M   'P 1'
#
loop_
_entity.id
_entity.type
_entity.pdbx_description
1 polymer ?
#
loop_
_entity_poly.entity_id
_entity_poly.type
_entity_poly.pdbx_seq_one_letter_code
_entity_poly.pdbx_strand_id
1 'polypeptide(L)'
;DRLLVVGQPSPPAGAGGIAKCVGDPLDNEGFLQKDNAHLYPSRSFRKGIYYVGPCKGEQAEEELVEEVGAILPEVLAPIASGQIEAPEGIRIDSGHCVSCLTCYRVCPHHALDISQGPTPVPVDPACHGCGLCAALCPGNAIELAQRPGRQILGELEDAGSGAKDTPRTVLFCCSRSGLGPTGNGGGDALSDSDQTSFIEVPCACSVSEEMLLAAF
;
A
#
# COMPACT_ATOMS: atom_id res chain seq x y z
N ASP A 1 -35.55 36.11 13.29
CA ASP A 1 -34.53 36.22 12.24
C ASP A 1 -33.37 35.28 12.57
N ARG A 2 -33.01 34.44 11.63
CA ARG A 2 -31.85 33.50 11.74
C ARG A 2 -30.85 33.81 10.65
N LEU A 3 -29.59 33.99 11.04
CA LEU A 3 -28.47 34.17 10.12
C LEU A 3 -27.78 32.83 9.99
N LEU A 4 -27.68 32.29 8.76
CA LEU A 4 -26.86 31.15 8.44
C LEU A 4 -25.56 31.69 7.84
N VAL A 5 -24.44 31.43 8.52
CA VAL A 5 -23.10 31.74 8.00
C VAL A 5 -22.51 30.45 7.47
N VAL A 6 -22.25 30.40 6.19
CA VAL A 6 -21.57 29.28 5.53
C VAL A 6 -20.14 29.73 5.24
N GLY A 7 -19.18 29.08 5.87
CA GLY A 7 -17.75 29.29 5.61
C GLY A 7 -17.12 28.02 5.05
N GLN A 8 -16.06 28.18 4.27
CA GLN A 8 -15.22 27.04 3.90
C GLN A 8 -14.30 26.70 5.09
N PRO A 9 -14.11 25.39 5.41
CA PRO A 9 -13.11 24.98 6.37
C PRO A 9 -11.72 25.46 5.89
N SER A 10 -10.89 25.88 6.81
CA SER A 10 -9.51 26.28 6.51
C SER A 10 -8.53 25.37 7.21
N PRO A 11 -7.41 25.00 6.56
CA PRO A 11 -6.41 24.16 7.18
C PRO A 11 -5.83 24.81 8.44
N PRO A 12 -5.50 24.03 9.47
CA PRO A 12 -4.94 24.56 10.70
C PRO A 12 -3.60 25.26 10.44
N ALA A 13 -3.35 26.31 11.20
CA ALA A 13 -2.09 27.02 11.15
C ALA A 13 -0.93 26.05 11.44
N GLY A 14 0.04 25.98 10.54
CA GLY A 14 1.18 25.07 10.68
C GLY A 14 1.06 23.74 9.92
N ALA A 15 -0.09 23.42 9.31
CA ALA A 15 -0.24 22.19 8.51
C ALA A 15 0.89 22.02 7.47
N GLY A 16 1.28 23.10 6.76
CA GLY A 16 2.39 23.07 5.82
C GLY A 16 3.75 22.80 6.47
N GLY A 17 3.96 23.24 7.71
CA GLY A 17 5.17 22.94 8.47
C GLY A 17 5.25 21.45 8.84
N ILE A 18 4.14 20.89 9.31
CA ILE A 18 4.04 19.48 9.65
C ILE A 18 4.23 18.62 8.39
N ALA A 19 3.49 18.91 7.32
CA ALA A 19 3.61 18.21 6.05
C ALA A 19 5.06 18.15 5.55
N LYS A 20 5.76 19.29 5.62
CA LYS A 20 7.18 19.36 5.25
C LYS A 20 8.08 18.54 6.16
N CYS A 21 7.82 18.52 7.48
CA CYS A 21 8.62 17.74 8.44
C CYS A 21 8.46 16.23 8.22
N VAL A 22 7.23 15.79 7.97
CA VAL A 22 6.96 14.35 7.74
C VAL A 22 7.17 13.91 6.29
N GLY A 23 7.29 14.86 5.36
CA GLY A 23 7.50 14.59 3.94
C GLY A 23 6.22 14.16 3.23
N ASP A 24 5.05 14.54 3.73
CA ASP A 24 3.76 14.24 3.12
C ASP A 24 3.23 15.43 2.31
N PRO A 25 2.45 15.17 1.25
CA PRO A 25 1.81 16.23 0.50
C PRO A 25 0.65 16.88 1.28
N LEU A 26 0.30 18.08 0.88
CA LEU A 26 -0.97 18.70 1.21
C LEU A 26 -1.94 18.47 0.05
N ASP A 27 -3.23 18.42 0.37
CA ASP A 27 -4.27 18.44 -0.66
C ASP A 27 -4.42 19.84 -1.30
N ASN A 28 -5.33 19.96 -2.27
CA ASN A 28 -5.55 21.20 -2.99
C ASN A 28 -6.10 22.33 -2.12
N GLU A 29 -6.63 22.01 -0.96
CA GLU A 29 -7.20 22.96 0.02
C GLU A 29 -6.22 23.29 1.14
N GLY A 30 -5.06 22.61 1.18
CA GLY A 30 -4.00 22.83 2.15
C GLY A 30 -4.09 21.98 3.41
N PHE A 31 -4.95 20.96 3.45
CA PHE A 31 -5.01 19.96 4.52
C PHE A 31 -3.97 18.85 4.32
N LEU A 32 -3.64 18.15 5.40
CA LEU A 32 -2.76 16.98 5.33
C LEU A 32 -3.43 15.88 4.50
N GLN A 33 -2.77 15.45 3.45
CA GLN A 33 -3.33 14.45 2.55
C GLN A 33 -3.23 13.05 3.17
N LYS A 34 -4.35 12.30 3.11
CA LYS A 34 -4.46 10.92 3.59
C LYS A 34 -3.88 9.96 2.57
N ASP A 35 -3.39 8.80 3.01
CA ASP A 35 -2.94 7.72 2.11
C ASP A 35 -4.08 7.24 1.20
N ASN A 36 -5.22 6.92 1.80
CA ASN A 36 -6.42 6.56 1.08
C ASN A 36 -7.66 7.09 1.80
N ALA A 37 -8.41 7.97 1.13
CA ALA A 37 -9.57 8.62 1.73
C ALA A 37 -10.71 7.65 2.11
N HIS A 38 -10.80 6.49 1.45
CA HIS A 38 -11.89 5.53 1.65
C HIS A 38 -11.50 4.35 2.54
N LEU A 39 -10.28 3.83 2.38
CA LEU A 39 -9.84 2.64 3.11
C LEU A 39 -9.03 2.98 4.37
N TYR A 40 -8.27 4.06 4.33
CA TYR A 40 -7.37 4.45 5.41
C TYR A 40 -7.42 5.97 5.66
N PRO A 41 -8.57 6.50 6.06
CA PRO A 41 -8.79 7.94 6.16
C PRO A 41 -7.94 8.65 7.20
N SER A 42 -7.32 7.90 8.12
CA SER A 42 -6.49 8.44 9.18
C SER A 42 -5.01 8.11 9.05
N ARG A 43 -4.61 7.38 8.00
CA ARG A 43 -3.20 7.07 7.76
C ARG A 43 -2.54 8.11 6.87
N SER A 44 -1.32 8.46 7.22
CA SER A 44 -0.38 9.20 6.39
C SER A 44 0.21 8.32 5.29
N PHE A 45 0.86 8.91 4.29
CA PHE A 45 1.74 8.19 3.35
C PHE A 45 2.96 7.55 4.03
N ARG A 46 3.26 7.95 5.26
CA ARG A 46 4.36 7.40 6.06
C ARG A 46 3.83 6.45 7.11
N LYS A 47 4.44 5.26 7.21
CA LYS A 47 4.08 4.28 8.24
C LYS A 47 4.33 4.84 9.64
N GLY A 48 3.41 4.54 10.56
CA GLY A 48 3.49 5.00 11.94
C GLY A 48 3.06 6.44 12.16
N ILE A 49 2.61 7.16 11.12
CA ILE A 49 2.05 8.50 11.22
C ILE A 49 0.56 8.45 10.92
N TYR A 50 -0.22 9.05 11.80
CA TYR A 50 -1.67 9.08 11.72
C TYR A 50 -2.17 10.52 11.83
N TYR A 51 -3.18 10.84 11.04
CA TYR A 51 -3.85 12.13 11.05
C TYR A 51 -5.26 11.95 11.60
N VAL A 52 -5.60 12.70 12.64
CA VAL A 52 -6.90 12.67 13.30
C VAL A 52 -7.41 14.09 13.47
N GLY A 53 -8.70 14.30 13.23
CA GLY A 53 -9.35 15.57 13.40
C GLY A 53 -9.16 16.57 12.28
N PRO A 54 -9.33 17.88 12.56
CA PRO A 54 -9.46 18.93 11.54
C PRO A 54 -8.24 19.15 10.65
N CYS A 55 -7.11 18.51 10.94
CA CYS A 55 -5.89 18.64 10.12
C CYS A 55 -6.01 18.02 8.72
N LYS A 56 -6.99 17.18 8.49
CA LYS A 56 -7.26 16.48 7.23
C LYS A 56 -8.62 16.81 6.60
N GLY A 57 -9.25 17.87 7.02
CA GLY A 57 -10.55 18.36 6.57
C GLY A 57 -11.57 18.55 7.69
N GLU A 58 -12.76 18.99 7.33
CA GLU A 58 -13.87 19.12 8.26
C GLU A 58 -14.41 17.75 8.67
N GLN A 59 -14.69 17.59 9.94
CA GLN A 59 -15.17 16.35 10.52
C GLN A 59 -16.19 16.64 11.63
N ALA A 60 -17.22 15.78 11.74
CA ALA A 60 -18.11 15.79 12.88
C ALA A 60 -17.41 15.19 14.12
N GLU A 61 -17.84 15.59 15.30
CA GLU A 61 -17.24 15.12 16.56
C GLU A 61 -17.43 13.59 16.74
N GLU A 62 -18.57 13.07 16.32
CA GLU A 62 -18.88 11.65 16.34
C GLU A 62 -17.92 10.84 15.46
N GLU A 63 -17.62 11.33 14.25
CA GLU A 63 -16.67 10.71 13.30
C GLU A 63 -15.26 10.69 13.89
N LEU A 64 -14.89 11.75 14.62
CA LEU A 64 -13.59 11.82 15.28
C LEU A 64 -13.40 10.72 16.33
N VAL A 65 -14.43 10.45 17.12
CA VAL A 65 -14.40 9.38 18.15
C VAL A 65 -14.27 8.00 17.49
N GLU A 66 -15.03 7.75 16.44
CA GLU A 66 -14.95 6.49 15.69
C GLU A 66 -13.57 6.30 15.06
N GLU A 67 -13.01 7.35 14.49
CA GLU A 67 -11.67 7.35 13.90
C GLU A 67 -10.57 7.03 14.90
N VAL A 68 -10.60 7.68 16.07
CA VAL A 68 -9.65 7.38 17.15
C VAL A 68 -9.78 5.92 17.58
N GLY A 69 -11.02 5.42 17.74
CA GLY A 69 -11.27 4.03 18.06
C GLY A 69 -10.70 3.05 17.04
N ALA A 70 -10.77 3.39 15.75
CA ALA A 70 -10.27 2.55 14.66
C ALA A 70 -8.74 2.47 14.61
N ILE A 71 -8.03 3.57 14.87
CA ILE A 71 -6.56 3.59 14.79
C ILE A 71 -5.86 3.22 16.10
N LEU A 72 -6.54 3.32 17.23
CA LEU A 72 -5.95 3.10 18.54
C LEU A 72 -5.29 1.70 18.67
N PRO A 73 -5.89 0.60 18.22
CA PRO A 73 -5.25 -0.71 18.23
C PRO A 73 -3.95 -0.75 17.42
N GLU A 74 -3.89 -0.07 16.26
CA GLU A 74 -2.71 -0.03 15.40
C GLU A 74 -1.55 0.73 16.05
N VAL A 75 -1.85 1.78 16.82
CA VAL A 75 -0.86 2.55 17.57
C VAL A 75 -0.37 1.80 18.79
N LEU A 76 -1.27 1.13 19.51
CA LEU A 76 -0.94 0.46 20.76
C LEU A 76 -0.22 -0.88 20.55
N ALA A 77 -0.50 -1.61 19.48
CA ALA A 77 0.08 -2.93 19.25
C ALA A 77 1.62 -2.91 19.20
N PRO A 78 2.30 -2.04 18.45
CA PRO A 78 3.75 -1.95 18.44
C PRO A 78 4.33 -1.50 19.81
N ILE A 79 3.60 -0.60 20.50
CA ILE A 79 4.03 -0.13 21.83
C ILE A 79 3.97 -1.27 22.86
N ALA A 80 2.89 -2.05 22.83
CA ALA A 80 2.70 -3.16 23.75
C ALA A 80 3.68 -4.32 23.50
N SER A 81 4.03 -4.58 22.25
CA SER A 81 5.01 -5.61 21.89
C SER A 81 6.46 -5.18 22.12
N GLY A 82 6.71 -3.88 22.24
CA GLY A 82 8.08 -3.33 22.30
C GLY A 82 8.86 -3.52 20.99
N GLN A 83 8.21 -4.01 19.94
CA GLN A 83 8.80 -4.24 18.62
C GLN A 83 8.20 -3.28 17.63
N ILE A 84 8.98 -2.26 17.26
CA ILE A 84 8.69 -1.41 16.12
C ILE A 84 9.50 -2.00 14.95
N GLU A 85 8.95 -3.00 14.30
CA GLU A 85 9.52 -3.50 13.06
C GLU A 85 9.17 -2.53 11.94
N ALA A 86 10.18 -1.91 11.35
CA ALA A 86 10.03 -1.30 10.03
C ALA A 86 10.03 -2.46 9.02
N PRO A 87 8.89 -2.83 8.42
CA PRO A 87 8.90 -3.90 7.44
C PRO A 87 9.78 -3.48 6.27
N GLU A 88 10.74 -4.32 5.91
CA GLU A 88 11.50 -4.15 4.68
C GLU A 88 10.52 -4.05 3.52
N GLY A 89 10.58 -2.96 2.76
CA GLY A 89 9.65 -2.72 1.66
C GLY A 89 10.12 -3.42 0.38
N ILE A 90 11.18 -2.89 -0.22
CA ILE A 90 11.77 -3.38 -1.47
C ILE A 90 13.29 -3.39 -1.37
N ARG A 91 13.91 -4.23 -2.19
CA ARG A 91 15.36 -4.21 -2.43
C ARG A 91 15.61 -3.87 -3.90
N ILE A 92 16.61 -3.05 -4.16
CA ILE A 92 17.01 -2.66 -5.52
C ILE A 92 18.43 -3.19 -5.78
N ASP A 93 18.55 -4.07 -6.75
CA ASP A 93 19.85 -4.56 -7.22
C ASP A 93 20.47 -3.53 -8.17
N SER A 94 21.55 -2.91 -7.72
CA SER A 94 22.28 -1.90 -8.50
C SER A 94 22.94 -2.48 -9.75
N GLY A 95 23.23 -3.79 -9.78
CA GLY A 95 23.81 -4.48 -10.94
C GLY A 95 22.82 -4.65 -12.09
N HIS A 96 21.54 -4.77 -11.81
CA HIS A 96 20.45 -4.86 -12.79
C HIS A 96 19.75 -3.52 -13.03
N CYS A 97 20.02 -2.52 -12.20
CA CYS A 97 19.37 -1.22 -12.32
C CYS A 97 19.92 -0.42 -13.51
N VAL A 98 19.07 -0.12 -14.46
CA VAL A 98 19.40 0.71 -15.64
C VAL A 98 19.17 2.20 -15.43
N SER A 99 18.93 2.63 -14.20
CA SER A 99 18.73 4.05 -13.80
C SER A 99 17.64 4.80 -14.60
N CYS A 100 16.61 4.08 -15.04
CA CYS A 100 15.52 4.66 -15.84
C CYS A 100 14.55 5.54 -15.01
N LEU A 101 14.64 5.47 -13.69
CA LEU A 101 13.80 6.22 -12.73
C LEU A 101 12.28 5.95 -12.86
N THR A 102 11.87 4.88 -13.52
CA THR A 102 10.45 4.50 -13.61
C THR A 102 9.87 4.28 -12.21
N CYS A 103 10.57 3.52 -11.36
CA CYS A 103 10.18 3.25 -9.98
C CYS A 103 9.94 4.54 -9.16
N TYR A 104 10.80 5.55 -9.32
CA TYR A 104 10.66 6.85 -8.67
C TYR A 104 9.40 7.59 -9.12
N ARG A 105 9.12 7.59 -10.43
CA ARG A 105 7.97 8.32 -11.01
C ARG A 105 6.62 7.68 -10.69
N VAL A 106 6.58 6.34 -10.60
CA VAL A 106 5.32 5.62 -10.39
C VAL A 106 4.99 5.40 -8.92
N CYS A 107 5.92 5.68 -8.00
CA CYS A 107 5.72 5.43 -6.58
C CYS A 107 4.65 6.38 -5.99
N PRO A 108 3.45 5.89 -5.62
CA PRO A 108 2.42 6.74 -5.04
C PRO A 108 2.75 7.21 -3.62
N HIS A 109 3.74 6.54 -2.98
CA HIS A 109 4.14 6.81 -1.59
C HIS A 109 5.39 7.68 -1.49
N HIS A 110 5.96 8.13 -2.62
CA HIS A 110 7.21 8.91 -2.66
C HIS A 110 8.34 8.27 -1.84
N ALA A 111 8.43 6.95 -1.89
CA ALA A 111 9.29 6.14 -1.04
C ALA A 111 10.67 5.83 -1.67
N LEU A 112 11.12 6.64 -2.62
CA LEU A 112 12.40 6.48 -3.29
C LEU A 112 13.17 7.77 -3.29
N ASP A 113 14.43 7.73 -2.87
CA ASP A 113 15.38 8.85 -2.92
C ASP A 113 16.34 8.66 -4.09
N ILE A 114 16.55 9.71 -4.88
CA ILE A 114 17.47 9.75 -6.03
C ILE A 114 18.65 10.72 -5.80
N SER A 115 18.77 11.28 -4.61
CA SER A 115 19.82 12.27 -4.30
C SER A 115 21.20 11.63 -4.08
N GLN A 116 21.24 10.32 -3.79
CA GLN A 116 22.47 9.63 -3.38
C GLN A 116 23.23 8.97 -4.54
N GLY A 117 22.68 8.98 -5.75
CA GLY A 117 23.36 8.38 -6.90
C GLY A 117 22.40 7.98 -8.04
N PRO A 118 22.89 7.24 -9.03
CA PRO A 118 22.11 6.86 -10.20
C PRO A 118 21.05 5.79 -9.90
N THR A 119 21.27 4.97 -8.88
CA THR A 119 20.32 3.95 -8.42
C THR A 119 19.45 4.54 -7.31
N PRO A 120 18.13 4.54 -7.46
CA PRO A 120 17.23 5.00 -6.39
C PRO A 120 17.37 4.17 -5.11
N VAL A 121 17.27 4.83 -3.96
CA VAL A 121 17.38 4.18 -2.64
C VAL A 121 15.99 4.18 -1.98
N PRO A 122 15.52 3.02 -1.47
CA PRO A 122 14.24 2.97 -0.75
C PRO A 122 14.30 3.78 0.55
N VAL A 123 13.21 4.48 0.83
CA VAL A 123 12.95 5.16 2.11
C VAL A 123 11.98 4.27 2.89
N ASP A 124 12.51 3.40 3.75
CA ASP A 124 11.73 2.34 4.42
C ASP A 124 10.48 2.82 5.15
N PRO A 125 10.49 3.93 5.92
CA PRO A 125 9.27 4.41 6.56
C PRO A 125 8.16 4.81 5.59
N ALA A 126 8.53 5.16 4.35
CA ALA A 126 7.59 5.54 3.30
C ALA A 126 7.19 4.37 2.40
N CYS A 127 8.00 3.32 2.35
CA CYS A 127 7.73 2.19 1.47
C CYS A 127 6.64 1.28 2.04
N HIS A 128 5.52 1.16 1.34
CA HIS A 128 4.40 0.30 1.72
C HIS A 128 4.53 -1.14 1.20
N GLY A 129 5.60 -1.46 0.48
CA GLY A 129 5.77 -2.79 -0.11
C GLY A 129 4.68 -3.15 -1.12
N CYS A 130 4.07 -2.16 -1.77
CA CYS A 130 2.95 -2.38 -2.69
C CYS A 130 3.33 -3.09 -4.00
N GLY A 131 4.61 -3.07 -4.38
CA GLY A 131 5.14 -3.80 -5.52
C GLY A 131 4.98 -3.15 -6.90
N LEU A 132 4.30 -2.00 -7.01
CA LEU A 132 4.11 -1.31 -8.30
C LEU A 132 5.44 -1.04 -9.02
N CYS A 133 6.45 -0.59 -8.28
CA CYS A 133 7.77 -0.32 -8.85
C CYS A 133 8.48 -1.59 -9.32
N ALA A 134 8.26 -2.73 -8.67
CA ALA A 134 8.80 -4.02 -9.09
C ALA A 134 8.12 -4.52 -10.38
N ALA A 135 6.78 -4.46 -10.44
CA ALA A 135 6.01 -4.87 -11.61
C ALA A 135 6.36 -4.07 -12.89
N LEU A 136 6.75 -2.80 -12.72
CA LEU A 136 7.08 -1.89 -13.84
C LEU A 136 8.58 -1.71 -14.07
N CYS A 137 9.44 -2.46 -13.38
CA CYS A 137 10.88 -2.33 -13.55
C CYS A 137 11.36 -3.03 -14.83
N PRO A 138 11.84 -2.31 -15.86
CA PRO A 138 12.25 -2.93 -17.12
C PRO A 138 13.53 -3.77 -16.98
N GLY A 139 14.30 -3.55 -15.91
CA GLY A 139 15.53 -4.31 -15.64
C GLY A 139 15.32 -5.44 -14.63
N ASN A 140 14.09 -5.68 -14.16
CA ASN A 140 13.79 -6.64 -13.07
C ASN A 140 14.73 -6.48 -11.86
N ALA A 141 15.15 -5.23 -11.61
CA ALA A 141 16.11 -4.90 -10.55
C ALA A 141 15.47 -4.74 -9.18
N ILE A 142 14.15 -4.87 -9.05
CA ILE A 142 13.42 -4.57 -7.80
C ILE A 142 12.68 -5.81 -7.33
N GLU A 143 12.97 -6.17 -6.09
CA GLU A 143 12.32 -7.30 -5.43
C GLU A 143 11.61 -6.83 -4.15
N LEU A 144 10.41 -7.35 -3.90
CA LEU A 144 9.74 -7.16 -2.62
C LEU A 144 10.38 -8.06 -1.57
N ALA A 145 10.71 -7.49 -0.41
CA ALA A 145 11.40 -8.22 0.63
C ALA A 145 10.52 -9.31 1.28
N GLN A 146 9.22 -9.00 1.48
CA GLN A 146 8.29 -9.92 2.15
C GLN A 146 7.68 -10.97 1.21
N ARG A 147 7.49 -10.65 -0.06
CA ARG A 147 6.83 -11.51 -1.04
C ARG A 147 7.51 -11.35 -2.41
N PRO A 148 8.66 -11.99 -2.63
CA PRO A 148 9.37 -11.93 -3.89
C PRO A 148 8.53 -12.40 -5.09
N GLY A 149 8.67 -11.73 -6.24
CA GLY A 149 7.92 -12.07 -7.45
C GLY A 149 8.12 -13.51 -7.91
N ARG A 150 9.34 -14.06 -7.76
CA ARG A 150 9.67 -15.47 -8.05
C ARG A 150 8.86 -16.46 -7.21
N GLN A 151 8.49 -16.11 -5.97
CA GLN A 151 7.64 -16.97 -5.14
C GLN A 151 6.22 -17.02 -5.71
N ILE A 152 5.70 -15.88 -6.14
CA ILE A 152 4.37 -15.79 -6.76
C ILE A 152 4.35 -16.56 -8.09
N LEU A 153 5.41 -16.45 -8.89
CA LEU A 153 5.54 -17.22 -10.13
C LEU A 153 5.56 -18.74 -9.88
N GLY A 154 6.30 -19.20 -8.87
CA GLY A 154 6.30 -20.60 -8.46
C GLY A 154 4.91 -21.12 -8.06
N GLU A 155 4.15 -20.33 -7.30
CA GLU A 155 2.77 -20.67 -6.92
C GLU A 155 1.83 -20.74 -8.14
N LEU A 156 2.04 -19.87 -9.14
CA LEU A 156 1.31 -19.90 -10.41
C LEU A 156 1.62 -21.16 -11.23
N GLU A 157 2.90 -21.55 -11.31
CA GLU A 157 3.34 -22.78 -11.98
C GLU A 157 2.75 -24.02 -11.30
N ASP A 158 2.76 -24.07 -9.96
CA ASP A 158 2.15 -25.14 -9.20
C ASP A 158 0.63 -25.21 -9.42
N ALA A 159 -0.03 -24.06 -9.42
CA ALA A 159 -1.46 -23.96 -9.72
C ALA A 159 -1.77 -24.38 -11.16
N GLY A 160 -0.85 -24.16 -12.12
CA GLY A 160 -0.98 -24.56 -13.53
C GLY A 160 -0.73 -26.04 -13.81
N SER A 161 -0.09 -26.78 -12.89
CA SER A 161 0.39 -28.15 -13.11
C SER A 161 -0.69 -29.25 -13.15
N GLY A 162 -1.96 -28.93 -12.86
CA GLY A 162 -3.07 -29.90 -12.91
C GLY A 162 -3.59 -30.19 -14.33
N ALA A 163 -4.65 -31.01 -14.44
CA ALA A 163 -5.22 -31.48 -15.70
C ALA A 163 -5.51 -30.34 -16.70
N LYS A 164 -4.91 -30.41 -17.88
CA LYS A 164 -4.91 -29.36 -18.92
C LYS A 164 -6.27 -29.09 -19.59
N ASP A 165 -7.30 -29.87 -19.30
CA ASP A 165 -8.58 -29.85 -20.04
C ASP A 165 -9.73 -29.12 -19.28
N THR A 166 -9.49 -28.63 -18.07
CA THR A 166 -10.52 -27.90 -17.32
C THR A 166 -10.19 -26.43 -17.24
N PRO A 167 -11.14 -25.52 -17.55
CA PRO A 167 -10.91 -24.08 -17.41
C PRO A 167 -10.63 -23.77 -15.94
N ARG A 168 -9.55 -23.05 -15.70
CA ARG A 168 -9.12 -22.65 -14.36
C ARG A 168 -9.27 -21.16 -14.18
N THR A 169 -9.61 -20.76 -12.97
CA THR A 169 -9.67 -19.37 -12.57
C THR A 169 -8.52 -19.08 -11.60
N VAL A 170 -7.69 -18.11 -11.92
CA VAL A 170 -6.67 -17.59 -11.01
C VAL A 170 -7.15 -16.26 -10.47
N LEU A 171 -7.24 -16.14 -9.14
CA LEU A 171 -7.63 -14.93 -8.44
C LEU A 171 -6.41 -14.33 -7.71
N PHE A 172 -5.94 -13.19 -8.17
CA PHE A 172 -4.95 -12.42 -7.44
C PHE A 172 -5.63 -11.63 -6.33
N CYS A 173 -5.37 -12.01 -5.10
CA CYS A 173 -5.97 -11.42 -3.90
C CYS A 173 -4.98 -10.48 -3.23
N CYS A 174 -5.33 -9.19 -3.13
CA CYS A 174 -4.55 -8.24 -2.35
C CYS A 174 -4.63 -8.61 -0.86
N SER A 175 -3.49 -8.63 -0.17
CA SER A 175 -3.41 -8.92 1.29
C SER A 175 -4.32 -8.04 2.15
N ARG A 176 -4.75 -6.89 1.62
CA ARG A 176 -5.66 -5.94 2.30
C ARG A 176 -7.13 -6.14 1.95
N SER A 177 -7.46 -7.02 0.99
CA SER A 177 -8.85 -7.21 0.52
C SER A 177 -9.68 -8.13 1.41
N GLY A 178 -9.05 -8.87 2.32
CA GLY A 178 -9.72 -9.88 3.15
C GLY A 178 -10.25 -11.09 2.37
N LEU A 179 -10.03 -11.17 1.07
CA LEU A 179 -10.47 -12.27 0.20
C LEU A 179 -9.41 -13.37 0.05
N GLY A 180 -8.24 -13.21 0.64
CA GLY A 180 -7.17 -14.21 0.60
C GLY A 180 -7.47 -15.43 1.47
N PRO A 181 -6.71 -16.53 1.29
CA PRO A 181 -6.89 -17.78 2.05
C PRO A 181 -6.70 -17.62 3.56
N THR A 182 -6.11 -16.52 4.00
CA THR A 182 -5.90 -16.17 5.41
C THR A 182 -6.86 -15.11 5.94
N GLY A 183 -7.73 -14.56 5.10
CA GLY A 183 -8.65 -13.46 5.44
C GLY A 183 -9.98 -13.94 6.01
N ASN A 184 -10.51 -13.25 7.03
CA ASN A 184 -11.82 -13.52 7.65
C ASN A 184 -13.02 -13.20 6.74
N GLY A 185 -12.80 -12.88 5.47
CA GLY A 185 -13.79 -12.35 4.55
C GLY A 185 -14.27 -13.33 3.48
N GLY A 186 -14.78 -14.51 3.85
CA GLY A 186 -15.58 -15.32 2.91
C GLY A 186 -14.77 -16.16 1.91
N GLY A 187 -13.47 -16.37 2.13
CA GLY A 187 -12.66 -17.27 1.31
C GLY A 187 -13.20 -18.70 1.25
N ASP A 188 -13.85 -19.16 2.30
CA ASP A 188 -14.48 -20.49 2.34
C ASP A 188 -15.60 -20.68 1.31
N ALA A 189 -16.30 -19.62 0.92
CA ALA A 189 -17.37 -19.72 -0.09
C ALA A 189 -16.83 -19.79 -1.53
N LEU A 190 -15.58 -19.34 -1.77
CA LEU A 190 -14.95 -19.36 -3.09
C LEU A 190 -13.96 -20.52 -3.25
N SER A 191 -13.45 -21.09 -2.15
CA SER A 191 -12.48 -22.19 -2.15
C SER A 191 -13.08 -23.56 -2.52
N ASP A 192 -14.39 -23.65 -2.61
CA ASP A 192 -15.12 -24.93 -2.83
C ASP A 192 -15.21 -25.36 -4.30
N SER A 193 -14.54 -24.67 -5.22
CA SER A 193 -14.41 -25.14 -6.59
C SER A 193 -12.99 -25.61 -6.86
N ASP A 194 -12.80 -26.88 -7.17
CA ASP A 194 -11.53 -27.49 -7.62
C ASP A 194 -10.86 -26.78 -8.82
N GLN A 195 -11.44 -25.67 -9.28
CA GLN A 195 -11.05 -24.92 -10.47
C GLN A 195 -10.56 -23.50 -10.17
N THR A 196 -10.53 -23.06 -8.90
CA THR A 196 -10.13 -21.70 -8.54
C THR A 196 -8.89 -21.72 -7.66
N SER A 197 -7.82 -21.06 -8.12
CA SER A 197 -6.59 -20.87 -7.37
C SER A 197 -6.49 -19.44 -6.87
N PHE A 198 -6.19 -19.28 -5.58
CA PHE A 198 -6.00 -17.97 -4.95
C PHE A 198 -4.51 -17.68 -4.81
N ILE A 199 -4.07 -16.61 -5.43
CA ILE A 199 -2.68 -16.13 -5.33
C ILE A 199 -2.70 -14.83 -4.52
N GLU A 200 -2.14 -14.87 -3.34
CA GLU A 200 -2.02 -13.67 -2.52
C GLU A 200 -0.92 -12.78 -3.06
N VAL A 201 -1.21 -11.49 -3.20
CA VAL A 201 -0.26 -10.45 -3.60
C VAL A 201 -0.28 -9.30 -2.60
N PRO A 202 0.84 -8.60 -2.36
CA PRO A 202 0.88 -7.46 -1.43
C PRO A 202 -0.12 -6.37 -1.80
N CYS A 203 -0.24 -6.10 -3.09
CA CYS A 203 -1.21 -5.19 -3.68
C CYS A 203 -1.50 -5.67 -5.11
N ALA A 204 -2.70 -5.43 -5.61
CA ALA A 204 -3.05 -5.78 -6.99
C ALA A 204 -2.12 -5.13 -8.03
N CYS A 205 -1.56 -3.96 -7.72
CA CYS A 205 -0.60 -3.28 -8.59
C CYS A 205 0.79 -3.96 -8.66
N SER A 206 1.06 -4.99 -7.84
CA SER A 206 2.28 -5.79 -7.93
C SER A 206 2.21 -6.90 -8.96
N VAL A 207 1.04 -7.15 -9.53
CA VAL A 207 0.85 -8.17 -10.58
C VAL A 207 1.53 -7.68 -11.86
N SER A 208 2.61 -8.36 -12.24
CA SER A 208 3.38 -8.05 -13.44
C SER A 208 2.80 -8.74 -14.69
N GLU A 209 3.22 -8.27 -15.87
CA GLU A 209 2.88 -8.95 -17.13
C GLU A 209 3.34 -10.41 -17.14
N GLU A 210 4.51 -10.70 -16.60
CA GLU A 210 5.06 -12.05 -16.47
C GLU A 210 4.15 -12.94 -15.62
N MET A 211 3.63 -12.44 -14.50
CA MET A 211 2.68 -13.17 -13.65
C MET A 211 1.35 -13.43 -14.37
N LEU A 212 0.87 -12.49 -15.17
CA LEU A 212 -0.34 -12.69 -15.97
C LEU A 212 -0.11 -13.75 -17.03
N LEU A 213 1.03 -13.73 -17.72
CA LEU A 213 1.37 -14.73 -18.73
C LEU A 213 1.59 -16.14 -18.11
N ALA A 214 2.13 -16.22 -16.90
CA ALA A 214 2.30 -17.49 -16.19
C ALA A 214 0.98 -18.09 -15.69
N ALA A 215 -0.08 -17.28 -15.57
CA ALA A 215 -1.41 -17.73 -15.18
C ALA A 215 -2.20 -18.40 -16.32
N PHE A 216 -1.75 -18.27 -17.57
CA PHE A 216 -2.35 -18.86 -18.78
C PHE A 216 -1.56 -20.06 -19.29
#